data_579b495f97cc775e97fdb2ee0be9081d
#
_entry.id   579b495f97cc775e97fdb2ee0be9081d
#
_cell.length_a   1.000
_cell.length_b   1.000
_cell.length_c   1.000
_cell.angle_alpha   90.00
_cell.angle_beta   90.00
_cell.angle_gamma   90.00
#
_symmetry.space_group_name_H-M   'P 1'
#
loop_
_entity.id
_entity.type
_entity.pdbx_description
1 polymer ?
#
loop_
_entity_poly.entity_id
_entity_poly.type
_entity_poly.pdbx_seq_one_letter_code
_entity_poly.pdbx_strand_id
1 'polypeptide(L)'
;MNRLYTPSTHQPAPTAGLLAATTFVALLALSLPSAAESSDTPPASASRPASTTDTEAASPVQGLWTKLTSTVSNAVGGKRDKPQIADLRPGSYAVSTEALGDERDTSEQRIKGFGLVSMPDLANYANGVLDKLKAESGIKNTPGRVLFVVKPGLEAASTPDGNILVSLDWFNNLASEDELAALLAHELSHILLHHHDSNIFGKIQKQIQTLFSMGIQVQSALQRATGGVAGSTLSPVQRDTLFKMELYIRLTDGALHPAWNRRQELEADRLAIDLTQRARYSYSNGVKSWLEKVRQWDAQQDVRRQALQLESQRVVQELVSSGKIDQGIQRGLGDAFNTVVEQLGHTHDGGEKRVDEAQIYVEAVYPDLVKQQANAATYQKVMAAPATSRTLKAYKQTFEAMTAIESLSYTTAAKSLEPVLARNAPIATHAVPNFLMYEALKGMKRDKEAMVYLNRSFDAPEPAWKPFDLAADYYKQADPSKISALGQQALMRFQQAPAVYPSLVGLYARTGQTEAMQQMLSVCMLSHVQYRDDCKKAAQLK
;
A
#
# COMPACT_ATOMS: atom_id res chain seq x y z
N MET A 1 54.12 10.39 24.18
CA MET A 1 53.53 10.59 25.53
C MET A 1 52.24 9.75 25.57
N ASN A 2 52.39 8.59 26.21
CA ASN A 2 51.33 7.60 26.41
C ASN A 2 50.37 8.02 27.52
N ARG A 3 49.08 7.87 27.33
CA ARG A 3 48.13 7.60 28.42
C ARG A 3 47.16 6.51 28.02
N LEU A 4 47.31 5.38 28.69
CA LEU A 4 46.42 4.22 28.75
C LEU A 4 45.17 4.55 29.56
N TYR A 5 44.00 4.16 29.06
CA TYR A 5 42.74 4.10 29.82
C TYR A 5 42.34 2.63 29.99
N THR A 6 42.22 2.21 31.21
CA THR A 6 41.69 0.90 31.64
C THR A 6 40.17 0.96 31.79
N PRO A 7 39.43 -0.10 31.45
CA PRO A 7 37.98 -0.17 31.70
C PRO A 7 37.68 -0.75 33.09
N SER A 8 36.78 -0.11 33.81
CA SER A 8 36.21 -0.57 35.08
C SER A 8 34.95 -1.42 34.83
N THR A 9 34.97 -2.62 35.38
CA THR A 9 33.89 -3.56 35.45
C THR A 9 32.91 -3.20 36.57
N HIS A 10 31.63 -3.08 36.28
CA HIS A 10 30.53 -3.18 37.25
C HIS A 10 29.45 -4.14 36.75
N GLN A 11 29.35 -5.26 37.44
CA GLN A 11 28.16 -6.13 37.42
C GLN A 11 27.09 -5.59 38.35
N PRO A 12 25.82 -5.75 38.07
CA PRO A 12 24.81 -5.84 39.11
C PRO A 12 24.15 -7.24 39.17
N ALA A 13 23.90 -7.64 40.41
CA ALA A 13 23.27 -8.88 40.83
C ALA A 13 21.71 -8.88 40.61
N PRO A 14 21.09 -10.06 40.71
CA PRO A 14 19.69 -10.26 40.31
C PRO A 14 18.71 -10.03 41.44
N THR A 15 17.53 -9.50 41.13
CA THR A 15 16.36 -9.60 42.04
C THR A 15 15.17 -10.20 41.31
N ALA A 16 14.71 -11.29 41.88
CA ALA A 16 13.49 -11.99 41.54
C ALA A 16 12.26 -11.19 41.99
N GLY A 17 11.18 -11.27 41.23
CA GLY A 17 9.88 -10.73 41.60
C GLY A 17 8.79 -11.36 40.72
N LEU A 18 8.30 -12.49 41.18
CA LEU A 18 7.16 -13.25 40.64
C LEU A 18 5.86 -12.58 41.08
N LEU A 19 4.96 -12.23 40.19
CA LEU A 19 3.53 -12.09 40.51
C LEU A 19 2.69 -12.42 39.27
N ALA A 20 2.05 -13.58 39.37
CA ALA A 20 1.03 -14.07 38.45
C ALA A 20 -0.29 -13.33 38.67
N ALA A 21 -0.91 -12.88 37.59
CA ALA A 21 -2.33 -12.53 37.59
C ALA A 21 -3.01 -13.28 36.44
N THR A 22 -3.62 -14.38 36.78
CA THR A 22 -4.55 -15.17 35.96
C THR A 22 -5.88 -14.43 35.89
N THR A 23 -6.31 -14.05 34.69
CA THR A 23 -7.69 -13.62 34.44
C THR A 23 -8.36 -14.60 33.48
N PHE A 24 -9.35 -15.30 34.02
CA PHE A 24 -10.28 -16.20 33.32
C PHE A 24 -11.12 -15.39 32.30
N VAL A 25 -11.14 -15.86 31.05
CA VAL A 25 -12.17 -15.50 30.09
C VAL A 25 -13.01 -16.73 29.80
N ALA A 26 -14.27 -16.68 30.26
CA ALA A 26 -15.26 -17.72 30.02
C ALA A 26 -15.74 -17.67 28.56
N LEU A 27 -15.55 -18.77 27.82
CA LEU A 27 -16.21 -19.04 26.55
C LEU A 27 -17.66 -19.48 26.83
N LEU A 28 -18.63 -18.69 26.37
CA LEU A 28 -20.02 -19.14 26.22
C LEU A 28 -20.20 -19.62 24.77
N ALA A 29 -20.26 -20.94 24.61
CA ALA A 29 -20.73 -21.59 23.39
C ALA A 29 -22.26 -21.67 23.45
N LEU A 30 -22.95 -20.98 22.54
CA LEU A 30 -24.39 -21.14 22.32
C LEU A 30 -24.60 -22.07 21.11
N SER A 31 -25.07 -23.26 21.42
CA SER A 31 -25.55 -24.26 20.48
C SER A 31 -26.92 -23.85 19.93
N LEU A 32 -27.08 -23.86 18.60
CA LEU A 32 -28.36 -23.70 17.91
C LEU A 32 -28.93 -25.09 17.60
N PRO A 33 -30.24 -25.29 17.73
CA PRO A 33 -30.88 -26.56 17.35
C PRO A 33 -31.23 -26.59 15.85
N SER A 34 -31.00 -27.76 15.27
CA SER A 34 -31.45 -28.18 13.95
C SER A 34 -32.98 -28.36 13.92
N ALA A 35 -33.65 -27.85 12.90
CA ALA A 35 -35.02 -28.20 12.59
C ALA A 35 -35.13 -28.72 11.14
N ALA A 36 -35.80 -29.84 11.06
CA ALA A 36 -35.95 -30.70 9.90
C ALA A 36 -37.01 -30.16 8.89
N GLU A 37 -36.89 -30.71 7.67
CA GLU A 37 -37.70 -30.55 6.49
C GLU A 37 -39.21 -30.85 6.68
N SER A 38 -40.05 -30.12 5.95
CA SER A 38 -41.21 -30.73 5.29
C SER A 38 -41.67 -29.90 4.09
N SER A 39 -41.86 -30.62 3.00
CA SER A 39 -42.44 -30.27 1.70
C SER A 39 -43.88 -29.75 1.78
N ASP A 40 -44.30 -28.80 0.91
CA ASP A 40 -45.36 -28.99 -0.06
C ASP A 40 -45.64 -27.73 -0.89
N THR A 41 -46.06 -27.98 -2.11
CA THR A 41 -46.21 -27.08 -3.25
C THR A 41 -47.59 -26.38 -3.30
N PRO A 42 -47.81 -25.34 -4.17
CA PRO A 42 -48.83 -24.28 -4.00
C PRO A 42 -50.19 -24.51 -4.71
N PRO A 43 -51.13 -23.61 -4.53
CA PRO A 43 -51.76 -23.03 -5.71
C PRO A 43 -52.12 -21.53 -5.65
N ALA A 44 -52.14 -21.01 -6.81
CA ALA A 44 -52.60 -19.84 -7.53
C ALA A 44 -53.51 -18.77 -6.88
N SER A 45 -53.16 -17.55 -7.30
CA SER A 45 -53.98 -16.38 -7.70
C SER A 45 -55.13 -15.86 -6.80
N ALA A 46 -55.02 -14.56 -6.43
CA ALA A 46 -56.04 -13.52 -6.68
C ALA A 46 -55.65 -12.13 -6.14
N SER A 47 -55.75 -11.15 -7.01
CA SER A 47 -56.20 -9.75 -6.87
C SER A 47 -55.79 -8.88 -5.66
N ARG A 48 -55.17 -7.73 -5.99
CA ARG A 48 -55.04 -6.50 -5.21
C ARG A 48 -56.38 -5.88 -4.79
N PRO A 49 -56.42 -5.17 -3.65
CA PRO A 49 -56.48 -3.70 -3.72
C PRO A 49 -55.64 -2.94 -2.67
N ALA A 50 -55.50 -1.69 -2.95
CA ALA A 50 -54.95 -0.48 -2.45
C ALA A 50 -54.72 -0.28 -0.94
N SER A 51 -53.55 0.37 -0.70
CA SER A 51 -53.17 1.41 0.30
C SER A 51 -53.77 1.37 1.72
N THR A 52 -52.89 1.13 2.68
CA THR A 52 -52.87 1.87 3.96
C THR A 52 -51.42 1.98 4.45
N THR A 53 -51.09 3.18 4.92
CA THR A 53 -49.84 3.55 5.58
C THR A 53 -49.72 2.80 6.89
N ASP A 54 -48.84 1.79 6.95
CA ASP A 54 -48.47 1.17 8.22
C ASP A 54 -47.02 1.60 8.58
N THR A 55 -46.92 2.31 9.65
CA THR A 55 -45.68 2.62 10.38
C THR A 55 -45.15 1.29 10.92
N GLU A 56 -44.17 0.70 10.24
CA GLU A 56 -43.47 -0.48 10.75
C GLU A 56 -42.76 -0.14 12.06
N ALA A 57 -43.27 -0.66 13.13
CA ALA A 57 -42.61 -0.68 14.44
C ALA A 57 -41.36 -1.60 14.32
N ALA A 58 -40.18 -1.01 14.41
CA ALA A 58 -38.91 -1.73 14.41
C ALA A 58 -38.94 -2.85 15.46
N SER A 59 -38.53 -4.07 15.06
CA SER A 59 -38.52 -5.22 15.95
C SER A 59 -37.62 -4.96 17.19
N PRO A 60 -37.98 -5.51 18.39
CA PRO A 60 -37.20 -5.32 19.61
C PRO A 60 -35.72 -5.71 19.47
N VAL A 61 -35.40 -6.63 18.56
CA VAL A 61 -34.03 -7.08 18.27
C VAL A 61 -33.24 -6.02 17.51
N GLN A 62 -33.85 -5.33 16.52
CA GLN A 62 -33.21 -4.20 15.81
C GLN A 62 -32.92 -3.04 16.74
N GLY A 63 -33.85 -2.74 17.69
CA GLY A 63 -33.65 -1.72 18.72
C GLY A 63 -32.49 -2.05 19.69
N LEU A 64 -32.27 -3.34 19.97
CA LEU A 64 -31.17 -3.79 20.82
C LEU A 64 -29.83 -3.70 20.09
N TRP A 65 -29.78 -4.09 18.82
CA TRP A 65 -28.58 -3.96 17.96
C TRP A 65 -28.20 -2.50 17.72
N THR A 66 -29.18 -1.63 17.48
CA THR A 66 -28.94 -0.19 17.33
C THR A 66 -28.44 0.44 18.64
N LYS A 67 -28.94 0.01 19.81
CA LYS A 67 -28.42 0.44 21.11
C LYS A 67 -27.05 -0.14 21.42
N LEU A 68 -26.78 -1.41 21.09
CA LEU A 68 -25.46 -2.01 21.29
C LEU A 68 -24.42 -1.38 20.36
N THR A 69 -24.74 -1.15 19.09
CA THR A 69 -23.86 -0.47 18.13
C THR A 69 -23.65 1.00 18.50
N SER A 70 -24.68 1.71 19.00
CA SER A 70 -24.52 3.09 19.50
C SER A 70 -23.73 3.14 20.81
N THR A 71 -23.85 2.15 21.68
CA THR A 71 -23.07 2.07 22.94
C THR A 71 -21.62 1.71 22.66
N VAL A 72 -21.35 0.82 21.72
CA VAL A 72 -19.98 0.49 21.26
C VAL A 72 -19.39 1.65 20.44
N SER A 73 -20.18 2.32 19.62
CA SER A 73 -19.77 3.53 18.89
C SER A 73 -19.45 4.69 19.85
N ASN A 74 -20.24 4.85 20.92
CA ASN A 74 -19.99 5.86 21.95
C ASN A 74 -18.78 5.52 22.86
N ALA A 75 -18.42 4.25 22.99
CA ALA A 75 -17.22 3.82 23.72
C ALA A 75 -15.93 3.94 22.89
N VAL A 76 -16.04 3.90 21.55
CA VAL A 76 -14.91 3.97 20.63
C VAL A 76 -14.78 5.35 19.98
N GLY A 77 -15.88 6.12 19.85
CA GLY A 77 -15.95 7.44 19.24
C GLY A 77 -16.64 8.49 20.12
N GLY A 78 -16.39 8.50 21.44
CA GLY A 78 -17.03 9.46 22.36
C GLY A 78 -16.98 10.90 21.83
N LYS A 79 -18.10 11.65 21.96
CA LYS A 79 -18.15 13.10 21.66
C LYS A 79 -16.96 13.76 22.35
N ARG A 80 -16.03 14.24 21.56
CA ARG A 80 -14.86 14.94 22.05
C ARG A 80 -15.17 16.44 21.97
N ASP A 81 -15.08 17.11 23.09
CA ASP A 81 -15.33 18.55 23.26
C ASP A 81 -14.02 19.38 23.28
N LYS A 82 -12.87 18.70 23.15
CA LYS A 82 -11.54 19.32 23.14
C LYS A 82 -10.76 18.94 21.89
N PRO A 83 -9.93 19.88 21.36
CA PRO A 83 -9.07 19.58 20.23
C PRO A 83 -8.16 18.36 20.46
N GLN A 84 -7.99 17.52 19.44
CA GLN A 84 -7.10 16.34 19.48
C GLN A 84 -5.64 16.75 19.73
N ILE A 85 -5.24 17.90 19.19
CA ILE A 85 -3.90 18.46 19.35
C ILE A 85 -3.53 18.75 20.82
N ALA A 86 -4.51 18.87 21.71
CA ALA A 86 -4.26 19.02 23.14
C ALA A 86 -3.66 17.76 23.79
N ASP A 87 -3.74 16.61 23.14
CA ASP A 87 -3.13 15.36 23.61
C ASP A 87 -1.64 15.28 23.26
N LEU A 88 -1.16 16.10 22.32
CA LEU A 88 0.25 16.15 21.98
C LEU A 88 1.05 16.74 23.15
N ARG A 89 2.16 16.10 23.48
CA ARG A 89 3.09 16.62 24.51
C ARG A 89 4.01 17.66 23.85
N PRO A 90 3.97 18.92 24.28
CA PRO A 90 4.88 19.93 23.77
C PRO A 90 6.35 19.54 24.01
N GLY A 91 7.21 19.82 23.02
CA GLY A 91 8.64 19.52 23.13
C GLY A 91 9.25 19.14 21.79
N SER A 92 10.38 18.46 21.84
CA SER A 92 10.98 17.85 20.65
C SER A 92 10.28 16.55 20.33
N TYR A 93 10.17 16.24 19.04
CA TYR A 93 9.63 14.96 18.56
C TYR A 93 10.41 13.78 19.18
N ALA A 94 9.68 12.84 19.74
CA ALA A 94 10.25 11.59 20.20
C ALA A 94 10.38 10.65 18.98
N VAL A 95 11.59 10.21 18.67
CA VAL A 95 11.81 9.32 17.52
C VAL A 95 11.06 8.01 17.74
N SER A 96 10.36 7.53 16.72
CA SER A 96 9.66 6.23 16.73
C SER A 96 10.63 5.08 17.04
N THR A 97 10.20 4.10 17.80
CA THR A 97 10.98 2.88 18.09
C THR A 97 11.22 2.04 16.84
N GLU A 98 10.39 2.21 15.82
CA GLU A 98 10.46 1.52 14.53
C GLU A 98 11.25 2.30 13.47
N ALA A 99 11.77 3.51 13.81
CA ALA A 99 12.52 4.33 12.88
C ALA A 99 13.86 3.67 12.48
N LEU A 100 14.15 3.73 11.19
CA LEU A 100 15.34 3.13 10.59
C LEU A 100 16.48 4.14 10.39
N GLY A 101 16.18 5.43 10.39
CA GLY A 101 16.99 6.53 9.89
C GLY A 101 16.66 6.89 8.44
N ASP A 102 16.61 8.19 8.12
CA ASP A 102 16.11 8.71 6.84
C ASP A 102 16.78 8.10 5.60
N GLU A 103 18.10 7.89 5.63
CA GLU A 103 18.85 7.28 4.52
C GLU A 103 18.40 5.83 4.28
N ARG A 104 18.23 5.05 5.35
CA ARG A 104 17.78 3.66 5.27
C ARG A 104 16.34 3.59 4.81
N ASP A 105 15.44 4.37 5.40
CA ASP A 105 14.03 4.42 5.01
C ASP A 105 13.89 4.79 3.53
N THR A 106 14.53 5.87 3.08
CA THR A 106 14.50 6.28 1.67
C THR A 106 15.05 5.20 0.74
N SER A 107 16.13 4.50 1.14
CA SER A 107 16.70 3.40 0.35
C SER A 107 15.75 2.21 0.26
N GLU A 108 15.07 1.87 1.36
CA GLU A 108 14.05 0.81 1.34
C GLU A 108 12.86 1.17 0.44
N GLN A 109 12.41 2.43 0.46
CA GLN A 109 11.32 2.86 -0.44
C GLN A 109 11.72 2.81 -1.93
N ARG A 110 13.00 3.06 -2.27
CA ARG A 110 13.49 2.92 -3.65
C ARG A 110 13.48 1.48 -4.18
N ILE A 111 13.62 0.50 -3.29
CA ILE A 111 13.66 -0.93 -3.66
C ILE A 111 12.25 -1.52 -3.73
N LYS A 112 11.31 -0.97 -2.97
CA LYS A 112 9.92 -1.45 -2.95
C LYS A 112 9.19 -1.05 -4.24
N GLY A 113 8.46 -1.99 -4.82
CA GLY A 113 7.61 -1.75 -5.98
C GLY A 113 8.33 -1.08 -7.15
N PHE A 114 7.82 0.07 -7.56
CA PHE A 114 8.38 0.87 -8.67
C PHE A 114 9.31 2.00 -8.19
N GLY A 115 9.67 2.02 -6.91
CA GLY A 115 10.57 3.02 -6.35
C GLY A 115 9.97 4.41 -6.23
N LEU A 116 10.85 5.39 -6.16
CA LEU A 116 10.52 6.81 -5.98
C LEU A 116 10.56 7.57 -7.32
N VAL A 117 9.96 8.76 -7.32
CA VAL A 117 10.02 9.71 -8.44
C VAL A 117 10.52 11.05 -7.96
N SER A 118 11.50 11.60 -8.67
CA SER A 118 11.99 12.94 -8.42
C SER A 118 11.18 13.97 -9.22
N MET A 119 10.53 14.90 -8.50
CA MET A 119 9.87 16.09 -9.04
C MET A 119 10.21 17.28 -8.13
N PRO A 120 11.39 17.88 -8.27
CA PRO A 120 11.93 18.84 -7.28
C PRO A 120 11.01 20.03 -6.98
N ASP A 121 10.41 20.64 -8.00
CA ASP A 121 9.52 21.82 -7.82
C ASP A 121 8.26 21.43 -7.03
N LEU A 122 7.66 20.29 -7.38
CA LEU A 122 6.47 19.78 -6.68
C LEU A 122 6.83 19.33 -5.25
N ALA A 123 7.99 18.69 -5.07
CA ALA A 123 8.49 18.29 -3.77
C ALA A 123 8.74 19.49 -2.86
N ASN A 124 9.39 20.55 -3.35
CA ASN A 124 9.61 21.76 -2.59
C ASN A 124 8.30 22.41 -2.17
N TYR A 125 7.32 22.47 -3.06
CA TYR A 125 5.99 22.99 -2.75
C TYR A 125 5.27 22.15 -1.70
N ALA A 126 5.19 20.84 -1.88
CA ALA A 126 4.52 19.94 -0.94
C ALA A 126 5.20 19.95 0.44
N ASN A 127 6.54 20.00 0.48
CA ASN A 127 7.29 20.13 1.73
C ASN A 127 7.04 21.48 2.40
N GLY A 128 6.89 22.58 1.65
CA GLY A 128 6.51 23.87 2.22
C GLY A 128 5.14 23.83 2.93
N VAL A 129 4.16 23.11 2.37
CA VAL A 129 2.87 22.86 3.03
C VAL A 129 3.05 21.99 4.28
N LEU A 130 3.84 20.92 4.19
CA LEU A 130 4.13 20.03 5.32
C LEU A 130 4.83 20.78 6.47
N ASP A 131 5.82 21.61 6.16
CA ASP A 131 6.57 22.38 7.15
C ASP A 131 5.68 23.39 7.89
N LYS A 132 4.72 24.00 7.18
CA LYS A 132 3.70 24.86 7.80
C LYS A 132 2.83 24.08 8.79
N LEU A 133 2.40 22.85 8.43
CA LEU A 133 1.63 21.98 9.33
C LEU A 133 2.45 21.53 10.54
N LYS A 134 3.73 21.16 10.32
CA LYS A 134 4.67 20.81 11.42
C LYS A 134 4.82 21.97 12.40
N ALA A 135 4.98 23.19 11.91
CA ALA A 135 5.12 24.37 12.77
C ALA A 135 3.88 24.57 13.66
N GLU A 136 2.69 24.33 13.15
CA GLU A 136 1.42 24.47 13.89
C GLU A 136 1.16 23.32 14.89
N SER A 137 1.87 22.21 14.80
CA SER A 137 1.75 21.10 15.76
C SER A 137 2.26 21.47 17.16
N GLY A 138 3.16 22.42 17.28
CA GLY A 138 3.88 22.77 18.51
C GLY A 138 4.98 21.76 18.89
N ILE A 139 5.20 20.72 18.08
CA ILE A 139 6.27 19.74 18.27
C ILE A 139 7.50 20.17 17.44
N LYS A 140 8.62 20.32 18.10
CA LYS A 140 9.89 20.73 17.46
C LYS A 140 10.59 19.53 16.84
N ASN A 141 11.37 19.78 15.79
CA ASN A 141 12.23 18.78 15.14
C ASN A 141 11.46 17.55 14.61
N THR A 142 10.20 17.72 14.22
CA THR A 142 9.44 16.66 13.56
C THR A 142 10.14 16.28 12.25
N PRO A 143 10.56 15.00 12.07
CA PRO A 143 11.35 14.59 10.92
C PRO A 143 10.53 14.43 9.65
N GLY A 144 11.20 14.01 8.58
CA GLY A 144 10.61 13.51 7.35
C GLY A 144 10.24 14.59 6.34
N ARG A 145 9.91 14.13 5.17
CA ARG A 145 9.55 14.91 3.99
C ARG A 145 8.57 14.16 3.10
N VAL A 146 7.99 14.86 2.13
CA VAL A 146 7.15 14.24 1.09
C VAL A 146 8.03 13.57 0.05
N LEU A 147 7.74 12.30 -0.21
CA LEU A 147 8.36 11.48 -1.26
C LEU A 147 7.26 11.02 -2.23
N PHE A 148 7.54 11.06 -3.53
CA PHE A 148 6.56 10.63 -4.52
C PHE A 148 6.82 9.21 -4.98
N VAL A 149 5.71 8.45 -5.11
CA VAL A 149 5.71 7.09 -5.62
C VAL A 149 4.85 6.97 -6.88
N VAL A 150 5.22 6.04 -7.75
CA VAL A 150 4.45 5.74 -8.95
C VAL A 150 3.48 4.63 -8.64
N LYS A 151 2.28 5.01 -8.24
CA LYS A 151 1.19 4.08 -8.01
C LYS A 151 -0.11 4.68 -8.52
N PRO A 152 -0.97 3.91 -9.21
CA PRO A 152 -2.30 4.39 -9.56
C PRO A 152 -3.16 4.47 -8.31
N GLY A 153 -4.00 5.49 -8.25
CA GLY A 153 -4.95 5.66 -7.17
C GLY A 153 -4.55 6.64 -6.08
N LEU A 154 -5.49 6.85 -5.18
CA LEU A 154 -5.41 7.86 -4.13
C LEU A 154 -4.75 7.29 -2.87
N GLU A 155 -3.48 6.91 -2.99
CA GLU A 155 -2.74 6.31 -1.88
C GLU A 155 -1.71 7.28 -1.31
N ALA A 156 -1.61 7.31 0.02
CA ALA A 156 -0.55 7.93 0.77
C ALA A 156 -0.25 7.10 2.01
N ALA A 157 0.94 7.23 2.57
CA ALA A 157 1.30 6.58 3.81
C ALA A 157 2.49 7.30 4.46
N SER A 158 2.51 7.33 5.78
CA SER A 158 3.67 7.78 6.54
C SER A 158 4.59 6.62 6.93
N THR A 159 5.87 6.90 7.11
CA THR A 159 6.85 5.94 7.62
C THR A 159 7.22 6.24 9.07
N PRO A 160 7.77 5.28 9.82
CA PRO A 160 8.28 5.53 11.18
C PRO A 160 9.34 6.64 11.26
N ASP A 161 10.03 6.91 10.17
CA ASP A 161 11.05 7.97 10.05
C ASP A 161 10.44 9.34 9.75
N GLY A 162 9.11 9.42 9.62
CA GLY A 162 8.38 10.65 9.37
C GLY A 162 8.25 11.03 7.91
N ASN A 163 8.74 10.22 6.96
CA ASN A 163 8.52 10.47 5.54
C ASN A 163 7.07 10.19 5.17
N ILE A 164 6.51 11.00 4.29
CA ILE A 164 5.16 10.85 3.76
C ILE A 164 5.28 10.47 2.29
N LEU A 165 4.88 9.24 1.97
CA LEU A 165 4.84 8.71 0.62
C LEU A 165 3.50 9.09 -0.01
N VAL A 166 3.53 9.77 -1.15
CA VAL A 166 2.33 10.24 -1.84
C VAL A 166 2.32 9.74 -3.27
N SER A 167 1.26 9.05 -3.66
CA SER A 167 1.04 8.68 -5.05
C SER A 167 0.91 9.94 -5.93
N LEU A 168 1.57 9.93 -7.09
CA LEU A 168 1.45 11.02 -8.06
C LEU A 168 0.01 11.20 -8.57
N ASP A 169 -0.84 10.19 -8.47
CA ASP A 169 -2.22 10.28 -8.90
C ASP A 169 -3.06 11.22 -8.02
N TRP A 170 -2.68 11.44 -6.77
CA TRP A 170 -3.29 12.48 -5.95
C TRP A 170 -3.26 13.85 -6.62
N PHE A 171 -2.14 14.23 -7.23
CA PHE A 171 -1.99 15.56 -7.85
C PHE A 171 -2.84 15.75 -9.09
N ASN A 172 -3.37 14.69 -9.69
CA ASN A 172 -4.39 14.75 -10.74
C ASN A 172 -5.80 14.94 -10.17
N ASN A 173 -6.00 14.71 -8.88
CA ASN A 173 -7.32 14.66 -8.22
C ASN A 173 -7.53 15.78 -7.19
N LEU A 174 -6.46 16.34 -6.61
CA LEU A 174 -6.56 17.48 -5.70
C LEU A 174 -6.91 18.76 -6.45
N ALA A 175 -7.78 19.59 -5.87
CA ALA A 175 -8.24 20.85 -6.46
C ALA A 175 -7.59 22.10 -5.84
N SER A 176 -7.00 21.98 -4.64
CA SER A 176 -6.47 23.10 -3.86
C SER A 176 -5.33 22.72 -2.93
N GLU A 177 -4.61 23.74 -2.42
CA GLU A 177 -3.64 23.57 -1.36
C GLU A 177 -4.30 23.11 -0.05
N ASP A 178 -5.57 23.46 0.18
CA ASP A 178 -6.31 22.98 1.36
C ASP A 178 -6.47 21.47 1.36
N GLU A 179 -6.77 20.86 0.20
CA GLU A 179 -6.86 19.41 0.08
C GLU A 179 -5.49 18.73 0.22
N LEU A 180 -4.43 19.33 -0.35
CA LEU A 180 -3.06 18.82 -0.15
C LEU A 180 -2.66 18.91 1.32
N ALA A 181 -2.99 20.02 1.99
CA ALA A 181 -2.74 20.19 3.40
C ALA A 181 -3.52 19.17 4.25
N ALA A 182 -4.75 18.84 3.88
CA ALA A 182 -5.55 17.82 4.55
C ALA A 182 -4.90 16.43 4.46
N LEU A 183 -4.48 16.02 3.25
CA LEU A 183 -3.75 14.77 3.02
C LEU A 183 -2.48 14.70 3.87
N LEU A 184 -1.63 15.75 3.79
CA LEU A 184 -0.37 15.79 4.50
C LEU A 184 -0.55 15.89 6.01
N ALA A 185 -1.58 16.59 6.49
CA ALA A 185 -1.91 16.68 7.90
C ALA A 185 -2.39 15.34 8.47
N HIS A 186 -3.14 14.56 7.70
CA HIS A 186 -3.56 13.22 8.10
C HIS A 186 -2.35 12.29 8.26
N GLU A 187 -1.46 12.22 7.30
CA GLU A 187 -0.24 11.42 7.39
C GLU A 187 0.71 11.90 8.50
N LEU A 188 0.85 13.22 8.65
CA LEU A 188 1.60 13.83 9.75
C LEU A 188 0.99 13.46 11.10
N SER A 189 -0.32 13.32 11.20
CA SER A 189 -1.00 12.94 12.43
C SER A 189 -0.63 11.52 12.88
N HIS A 190 -0.50 10.56 11.96
CA HIS A 190 0.00 9.23 12.29
C HIS A 190 1.42 9.27 12.88
N ILE A 191 2.27 10.16 12.36
CA ILE A 191 3.63 10.37 12.87
C ILE A 191 3.60 10.97 14.28
N LEU A 192 2.86 12.06 14.46
CA LEU A 192 2.80 12.81 15.73
C LEU A 192 2.11 12.02 16.86
N LEU A 193 1.19 11.13 16.52
CA LEU A 193 0.47 10.25 17.47
C LEU A 193 1.20 8.91 17.68
N HIS A 194 2.38 8.72 17.08
CA HIS A 194 3.18 7.50 17.20
C HIS A 194 2.41 6.22 16.86
N HIS A 195 1.53 6.26 15.85
CA HIS A 195 0.77 5.10 15.44
C HIS A 195 1.67 3.95 14.96
N HIS A 196 2.87 4.26 14.46
CA HIS A 196 3.88 3.29 14.03
C HIS A 196 4.42 2.43 15.19
N ASP A 197 4.44 2.93 16.42
CA ASP A 197 4.93 2.23 17.61
C ASP A 197 3.91 1.21 18.16
N SER A 198 2.78 1.03 17.48
CA SER A 198 1.74 0.12 17.90
C SER A 198 2.08 -1.34 17.57
N ASN A 199 1.69 -2.28 18.45
CA ASN A 199 1.82 -3.74 18.20
C ASN A 199 1.08 -4.21 16.92
N ILE A 200 0.15 -3.40 16.42
CA ILE A 200 -0.61 -3.66 15.20
C ILE A 200 0.27 -3.43 13.97
N PHE A 201 1.03 -2.33 13.96
CA PHE A 201 1.96 -2.00 12.88
C PHE A 201 2.98 -3.13 12.65
N GLY A 202 3.64 -3.62 13.70
CA GLY A 202 4.60 -4.72 13.58
C GLY A 202 3.97 -6.04 13.09
N LYS A 203 2.70 -6.32 13.41
CA LYS A 203 1.97 -7.49 12.90
C LYS A 203 1.67 -7.36 11.40
N ILE A 204 1.23 -6.18 10.98
CA ILE A 204 0.91 -5.89 9.57
C ILE A 204 2.17 -5.93 8.72
N GLN A 205 3.27 -5.33 9.19
CA GLN A 205 4.54 -5.37 8.49
C GLN A 205 5.04 -6.82 8.30
N LYS A 206 4.87 -7.69 9.31
CA LYS A 206 5.14 -9.14 9.19
C LYS A 206 4.21 -9.84 8.20
N GLN A 207 2.93 -9.48 8.16
CA GLN A 207 2.00 -10.01 7.18
C GLN A 207 2.38 -9.59 5.75
N ILE A 208 2.73 -8.34 5.53
CA ILE A 208 3.20 -7.84 4.23
C ILE A 208 4.46 -8.59 3.78
N GLN A 209 5.44 -8.81 4.67
CA GLN A 209 6.63 -9.63 4.36
C GLN A 209 6.28 -11.09 4.04
N THR A 210 5.30 -11.66 4.74
CA THR A 210 4.80 -13.02 4.46
C THR A 210 4.14 -13.09 3.09
N LEU A 211 3.40 -12.06 2.70
CA LEU A 211 2.75 -11.96 1.38
C LEU A 211 3.75 -11.80 0.24
N PHE A 212 4.80 -11.05 0.46
CA PHE A 212 5.91 -10.93 -0.48
C PHE A 212 6.51 -12.32 -0.78
N SER A 213 6.75 -13.11 0.28
CA SER A 213 7.23 -14.49 0.14
C SER A 213 6.19 -15.43 -0.48
N MET A 214 4.90 -15.23 -0.22
CA MET A 214 3.80 -15.98 -0.85
C MET A 214 3.59 -15.60 -2.32
N GLY A 215 3.73 -14.32 -2.69
CA GLY A 215 3.68 -13.88 -4.08
C GLY A 215 4.71 -14.61 -4.95
N ILE A 216 5.92 -14.81 -4.45
CA ILE A 216 6.96 -15.61 -5.11
C ILE A 216 6.57 -17.09 -5.17
N GLN A 217 5.95 -17.65 -4.13
CA GLN A 217 5.47 -19.03 -4.12
C GLN A 217 4.29 -19.23 -5.07
N VAL A 218 3.37 -18.27 -5.16
CA VAL A 218 2.25 -18.27 -6.12
C VAL A 218 2.77 -18.18 -7.53
N GLN A 219 3.72 -17.30 -7.82
CA GLN A 219 4.37 -17.20 -9.12
C GLN A 219 5.07 -18.52 -9.50
N SER A 220 5.77 -19.15 -8.56
CA SER A 220 6.42 -20.46 -8.80
C SER A 220 5.40 -21.62 -8.89
N ALA A 221 4.26 -21.55 -8.21
CA ALA A 221 3.17 -22.51 -8.33
C ALA A 221 2.41 -22.33 -9.65
N LEU A 222 2.18 -21.08 -10.07
CA LEU A 222 1.62 -20.73 -11.38
C LEU A 222 2.55 -21.15 -12.52
N GLN A 223 3.86 -20.91 -12.41
CA GLN A 223 4.84 -21.39 -13.38
C GLN A 223 4.90 -22.92 -13.44
N ARG A 224 4.79 -23.63 -12.31
CA ARG A 224 4.69 -25.10 -12.27
C ARG A 224 3.38 -25.60 -12.86
N ALA A 225 2.26 -24.93 -12.60
CA ALA A 225 0.95 -25.28 -13.16
C ALA A 225 0.83 -24.94 -14.64
N THR A 226 1.55 -23.91 -15.14
CA THR A 226 1.51 -23.45 -16.52
C THR A 226 2.74 -23.81 -17.34
N GLY A 227 3.89 -24.03 -16.76
CA GLY A 227 5.18 -24.19 -17.43
C GLY A 227 5.77 -25.59 -17.46
N GLY A 228 5.18 -26.54 -16.72
CA GLY A 228 5.64 -27.94 -16.68
C GLY A 228 4.98 -28.87 -17.70
N VAL A 229 3.89 -28.43 -18.31
CA VAL A 229 3.18 -29.18 -19.34
C VAL A 229 2.93 -28.24 -20.51
N ALA A 230 3.61 -28.51 -21.60
CA ALA A 230 3.45 -27.76 -22.85
C ALA A 230 2.00 -27.38 -23.14
N GLY A 231 1.67 -26.14 -22.93
CA GLY A 231 0.75 -25.30 -23.69
C GLY A 231 -0.72 -25.67 -23.84
N SER A 232 -1.29 -26.74 -23.26
CA SER A 232 -2.57 -27.20 -23.79
C SER A 232 -3.72 -27.54 -22.82
N THR A 233 -3.51 -27.50 -21.52
CA THR A 233 -4.56 -27.99 -20.58
C THR A 233 -5.42 -26.90 -19.97
N LEU A 234 -5.01 -25.62 -19.98
CA LEU A 234 -5.78 -24.50 -19.44
C LEU A 234 -6.63 -23.87 -20.56
N SER A 235 -7.91 -23.58 -20.25
CA SER A 235 -8.73 -22.78 -21.15
C SER A 235 -8.17 -21.36 -21.31
N PRO A 236 -8.48 -20.62 -22.39
CA PRO A 236 -8.07 -19.23 -22.54
C PRO A 236 -8.49 -18.38 -21.34
N VAL A 237 -9.69 -18.54 -20.82
CA VAL A 237 -10.22 -17.81 -19.67
C VAL A 237 -9.40 -18.10 -18.41
N GLN A 238 -9.04 -19.37 -18.14
CA GLN A 238 -8.22 -19.74 -16.99
C GLN A 238 -6.82 -19.10 -17.06
N ARG A 239 -6.21 -19.12 -18.25
CA ARG A 239 -4.89 -18.47 -18.46
C ARG A 239 -4.96 -16.97 -18.27
N ASP A 240 -5.98 -16.32 -18.81
CA ASP A 240 -6.15 -14.87 -18.71
C ASP A 240 -6.38 -14.44 -17.26
N THR A 241 -7.17 -15.19 -16.49
CA THR A 241 -7.40 -14.88 -15.07
C THR A 241 -6.15 -15.09 -14.23
N LEU A 242 -5.43 -16.19 -14.42
CA LEU A 242 -4.15 -16.43 -13.74
C LEU A 242 -3.11 -15.36 -14.08
N PHE A 243 -3.07 -14.94 -15.35
CA PHE A 243 -2.19 -13.87 -15.79
C PHE A 243 -2.58 -12.51 -15.19
N LYS A 244 -3.87 -12.17 -15.14
CA LYS A 244 -4.36 -10.96 -14.45
C LYS A 244 -3.94 -10.96 -12.99
N MET A 245 -4.04 -12.09 -12.31
CA MET A 245 -3.63 -12.23 -10.91
C MET A 245 -2.14 -12.06 -10.72
N GLU A 246 -1.32 -12.68 -11.56
CA GLU A 246 0.13 -12.49 -11.55
C GLU A 246 0.50 -11.03 -11.80
N LEU A 247 -0.13 -10.40 -12.79
CA LEU A 247 0.05 -8.99 -13.11
C LEU A 247 -0.39 -8.10 -11.93
N TYR A 248 -1.50 -8.44 -11.31
CA TYR A 248 -2.00 -7.73 -10.13
C TYR A 248 -1.01 -7.79 -8.97
N ILE A 249 -0.47 -8.98 -8.65
CA ILE A 249 0.60 -9.15 -7.65
C ILE A 249 1.82 -8.31 -8.01
N ARG A 250 2.23 -8.29 -9.29
CA ARG A 250 3.35 -7.49 -9.76
C ARG A 250 3.11 -5.98 -9.64
N LEU A 251 1.90 -5.52 -9.88
CA LEU A 251 1.55 -4.10 -9.85
C LEU A 251 1.25 -3.59 -8.43
N THR A 252 0.80 -4.48 -7.54
CA THR A 252 0.54 -4.15 -6.12
C THR A 252 1.74 -4.39 -5.22
N ASP A 253 2.78 -5.01 -5.74
CA ASP A 253 4.06 -5.17 -5.07
C ASP A 253 4.65 -3.79 -4.75
N GLY A 254 4.68 -3.42 -3.48
CA GLY A 254 5.03 -2.06 -3.03
C GLY A 254 3.85 -1.20 -2.59
N ALA A 255 2.69 -1.82 -2.36
CA ALA A 255 1.56 -1.14 -1.75
C ALA A 255 1.99 -0.33 -0.51
N LEU A 256 1.61 0.95 -0.50
CA LEU A 256 1.85 1.84 0.64
C LEU A 256 0.86 1.48 1.75
N HIS A 257 1.15 0.47 2.57
CA HIS A 257 0.20 0.10 3.63
C HIS A 257 0.85 0.03 4.99
N PRO A 258 0.55 0.99 5.86
CA PRO A 258 0.09 0.62 7.18
C PRO A 258 -1.44 0.54 7.16
N ALA A 259 -2.04 -0.62 7.41
CA ALA A 259 -3.45 -0.68 7.75
C ALA A 259 -3.61 -0.18 9.17
N TRP A 260 -4.05 1.04 9.31
CA TRP A 260 -4.41 1.61 10.60
C TRP A 260 -5.77 1.06 11.04
N ASN A 261 -5.95 0.84 12.33
CA ASN A 261 -7.27 0.50 12.81
C ASN A 261 -8.17 1.75 12.83
N ARG A 262 -9.46 1.54 12.83
CA ARG A 262 -10.47 2.61 12.79
C ARG A 262 -10.24 3.71 13.86
N ARG A 263 -9.77 3.36 15.04
CA ARG A 263 -9.50 4.32 16.10
C ARG A 263 -8.33 5.24 15.71
N GLN A 264 -7.24 4.67 15.18
CA GLN A 264 -6.08 5.43 14.73
C GLN A 264 -6.44 6.36 13.57
N GLU A 265 -7.31 5.91 12.65
CA GLU A 265 -7.83 6.75 11.57
C GLU A 265 -8.61 7.96 12.10
N LEU A 266 -9.52 7.74 13.06
CA LEU A 266 -10.31 8.82 13.66
C LEU A 266 -9.45 9.79 14.47
N GLU A 267 -8.42 9.31 15.18
CA GLU A 267 -7.46 10.15 15.89
C GLU A 267 -6.64 10.99 14.89
N ALA A 268 -6.21 10.40 13.76
CA ALA A 268 -5.49 11.10 12.70
C ALA A 268 -6.36 12.15 12.00
N ASP A 269 -7.61 11.84 11.66
CA ASP A 269 -8.54 12.79 11.05
C ASP A 269 -8.81 14.00 11.96
N ARG A 270 -9.03 13.77 13.25
CA ARG A 270 -9.26 14.84 14.23
C ARG A 270 -8.03 15.74 14.37
N LEU A 271 -6.84 15.15 14.48
CA LEU A 271 -5.61 15.92 14.56
C LEU A 271 -5.33 16.66 13.23
N ALA A 272 -5.63 16.06 12.09
CA ALA A 272 -5.51 16.72 10.78
C ALA A 272 -6.43 17.96 10.68
N ILE A 273 -7.65 17.87 11.22
CA ILE A 273 -8.57 19.03 11.33
C ILE A 273 -7.91 20.12 12.17
N ASP A 274 -7.38 19.79 13.35
CA ASP A 274 -6.77 20.78 14.24
C ASP A 274 -5.54 21.45 13.59
N LEU A 275 -4.67 20.67 12.98
CA LEU A 275 -3.47 21.18 12.29
C LEU A 275 -3.84 22.09 11.13
N THR A 276 -4.81 21.69 10.30
CA THR A 276 -5.25 22.49 9.16
C THR A 276 -5.94 23.78 9.60
N GLN A 277 -6.75 23.74 10.67
CA GLN A 277 -7.37 24.94 11.22
C GLN A 277 -6.34 25.93 11.77
N ARG A 278 -5.35 25.45 12.54
CA ARG A 278 -4.25 26.29 13.04
C ARG A 278 -3.44 26.90 11.89
N ALA A 279 -3.15 26.10 10.86
CA ALA A 279 -2.47 26.55 9.66
C ALA A 279 -3.35 27.43 8.73
N ARG A 280 -4.59 27.75 9.13
CA ARG A 280 -5.57 28.59 8.41
C ARG A 280 -5.95 28.02 7.05
N TYR A 281 -6.07 26.71 6.93
CA TYR A 281 -6.68 26.04 5.79
C TYR A 281 -8.18 25.85 5.99
N SER A 282 -8.92 25.85 4.88
CA SER A 282 -10.38 25.68 4.90
C SER A 282 -10.77 24.23 5.23
N TYR A 283 -11.58 24.02 6.25
CA TYR A 283 -12.15 22.70 6.53
C TYR A 283 -13.00 22.17 5.36
N SER A 284 -13.92 23.01 4.85
CA SER A 284 -14.86 22.59 3.80
C SER A 284 -14.17 22.25 2.49
N ASN A 285 -13.15 23.05 2.09
CA ASN A 285 -12.40 22.89 0.85
C ASN A 285 -11.13 22.03 1.04
N GLY A 286 -10.79 21.68 2.27
CA GLY A 286 -9.65 20.83 2.64
C GLY A 286 -10.12 19.47 3.15
N VAL A 287 -10.13 19.26 4.47
CA VAL A 287 -10.35 17.94 5.08
C VAL A 287 -11.67 17.30 4.62
N LYS A 288 -12.80 18.05 4.61
CA LYS A 288 -14.08 17.50 4.15
C LYS A 288 -14.03 17.07 2.68
N SER A 289 -13.51 17.93 1.80
CA SER A 289 -13.41 17.64 0.37
C SER A 289 -12.45 16.47 0.09
N TRP A 290 -11.32 16.41 0.80
CA TRP A 290 -10.37 15.32 0.71
C TRP A 290 -10.96 13.98 1.20
N LEU A 291 -11.61 13.94 2.38
CA LEU A 291 -12.28 12.74 2.90
C LEU A 291 -13.36 12.22 1.95
N GLU A 292 -14.08 13.12 1.29
CA GLU A 292 -15.10 12.73 0.31
C GLU A 292 -14.46 12.04 -0.91
N LYS A 293 -13.28 12.49 -1.35
CA LYS A 293 -12.52 11.81 -2.42
C LYS A 293 -12.01 10.44 -1.97
N VAL A 294 -11.50 10.33 -0.74
CA VAL A 294 -11.12 9.04 -0.14
C VAL A 294 -12.31 8.10 -0.12
N ARG A 295 -13.47 8.55 0.37
CA ARG A 295 -14.71 7.75 0.40
C ARG A 295 -15.11 7.24 -0.98
N GLN A 296 -15.09 8.09 -1.99
CA GLN A 296 -15.43 7.73 -3.36
C GLN A 296 -14.43 6.73 -3.94
N TRP A 297 -13.16 6.91 -3.66
CA TRP A 297 -12.10 5.98 -4.05
C TRP A 297 -12.28 4.61 -3.40
N ASP A 298 -12.47 4.56 -2.07
CA ASP A 298 -12.67 3.31 -1.34
C ASP A 298 -13.86 2.52 -1.89
N ALA A 299 -14.99 3.20 -2.14
CA ALA A 299 -16.18 2.55 -2.72
C ALA A 299 -15.89 1.93 -4.10
N GLN A 300 -15.08 2.59 -4.94
CA GLN A 300 -14.66 2.04 -6.24
C GLN A 300 -13.73 0.83 -6.08
N GLN A 301 -12.80 0.88 -5.11
CA GLN A 301 -11.91 -0.24 -4.83
C GLN A 301 -12.67 -1.45 -4.27
N ASP A 302 -13.71 -1.24 -3.45
CA ASP A 302 -14.56 -2.31 -2.94
C ASP A 302 -15.26 -3.09 -4.05
N VAL A 303 -15.84 -2.39 -5.00
CA VAL A 303 -16.48 -3.02 -6.19
C VAL A 303 -15.44 -3.83 -6.97
N ARG A 304 -14.26 -3.28 -7.18
CA ARG A 304 -13.17 -3.93 -7.91
C ARG A 304 -12.65 -5.18 -7.18
N ARG A 305 -12.48 -5.10 -5.86
CA ARG A 305 -12.07 -6.23 -5.01
C ARG A 305 -13.07 -7.38 -5.08
N GLN A 306 -14.35 -7.08 -4.92
CA GLN A 306 -15.41 -8.08 -4.98
C GLN A 306 -15.43 -8.79 -6.36
N ALA A 307 -15.28 -8.03 -7.45
CA ALA A 307 -15.22 -8.60 -8.78
C ALA A 307 -14.02 -9.55 -8.95
N LEU A 308 -12.82 -9.15 -8.50
CA LEU A 308 -11.62 -9.98 -8.56
C LEU A 308 -11.73 -11.22 -7.66
N GLN A 309 -12.31 -11.08 -6.48
CA GLN A 309 -12.53 -12.21 -5.57
C GLN A 309 -13.44 -13.27 -6.18
N LEU A 310 -14.55 -12.86 -6.78
CA LEU A 310 -15.49 -13.77 -7.45
C LEU A 310 -14.84 -14.45 -8.66
N GLU A 311 -14.10 -13.69 -9.48
CA GLU A 311 -13.40 -14.24 -10.66
C GLU A 311 -12.33 -15.25 -10.23
N SER A 312 -11.54 -14.93 -9.19
CA SER A 312 -10.49 -15.81 -8.67
C SER A 312 -11.04 -17.10 -8.08
N GLN A 313 -12.07 -17.01 -7.26
CA GLN A 313 -12.72 -18.19 -6.68
C GLN A 313 -13.27 -19.12 -7.77
N ARG A 314 -13.91 -18.58 -8.79
CA ARG A 314 -14.42 -19.36 -9.92
C ARG A 314 -13.31 -20.13 -10.63
N VAL A 315 -12.20 -19.46 -10.94
CA VAL A 315 -11.07 -20.11 -11.65
C VAL A 315 -10.39 -21.17 -10.80
N VAL A 316 -10.16 -20.92 -9.50
CA VAL A 316 -9.63 -21.93 -8.60
C VAL A 316 -10.56 -23.15 -8.52
N GLN A 317 -11.87 -22.94 -8.43
CA GLN A 317 -12.85 -24.02 -8.39
C GLN A 317 -12.90 -24.83 -9.69
N GLU A 318 -12.80 -24.17 -10.85
CA GLU A 318 -12.71 -24.83 -12.16
C GLU A 318 -11.41 -25.65 -12.30
N LEU A 319 -10.28 -25.15 -11.80
CA LEU A 319 -9.01 -25.90 -11.81
C LEU A 319 -9.05 -27.14 -10.93
N VAL A 320 -9.70 -27.07 -9.77
CA VAL A 320 -9.92 -28.21 -8.86
C VAL A 320 -10.85 -29.24 -9.50
N SER A 321 -12.01 -28.80 -9.99
CA SER A 321 -13.01 -29.71 -10.57
C SER A 321 -12.51 -30.41 -11.82
N SER A 322 -11.58 -29.79 -12.56
CA SER A 322 -10.92 -30.39 -13.72
C SER A 322 -9.71 -31.28 -13.37
N GLY A 323 -9.40 -31.46 -12.09
CA GLY A 323 -8.25 -32.27 -11.62
C GLY A 323 -6.87 -31.69 -11.98
N LYS A 324 -6.81 -30.40 -12.34
CA LYS A 324 -5.55 -29.73 -12.74
C LYS A 324 -4.70 -29.28 -11.56
N ILE A 325 -5.30 -29.10 -10.40
CA ILE A 325 -4.61 -28.79 -9.14
C ILE A 325 -5.14 -29.67 -8.03
N ASP A 326 -4.27 -30.05 -7.09
CA ASP A 326 -4.67 -30.76 -5.88
C ASP A 326 -5.22 -29.81 -4.80
N GLN A 327 -5.80 -30.39 -3.74
CA GLN A 327 -6.38 -29.62 -2.64
C GLN A 327 -5.34 -28.80 -1.84
N GLY A 328 -4.08 -29.19 -1.84
CA GLY A 328 -3.00 -28.45 -1.17
C GLY A 328 -2.63 -27.19 -1.94
N ILE A 329 -2.50 -27.31 -3.25
CA ILE A 329 -2.28 -26.16 -4.16
C ILE A 329 -3.50 -25.26 -4.16
N GLN A 330 -4.73 -25.81 -4.12
CA GLN A 330 -5.97 -25.05 -4.01
C GLN A 330 -5.99 -24.11 -2.81
N ARG A 331 -5.65 -24.63 -1.61
CA ARG A 331 -5.62 -23.82 -0.38
C ARG A 331 -4.58 -22.71 -0.49
N GLY A 332 -3.36 -23.05 -0.91
CA GLY A 332 -2.28 -22.06 -1.07
C GLY A 332 -2.60 -20.95 -2.08
N LEU A 333 -3.23 -21.30 -3.20
CA LEU A 333 -3.71 -20.31 -4.19
C LEU A 333 -4.86 -19.48 -3.64
N GLY A 334 -5.85 -20.11 -3.01
CA GLY A 334 -7.00 -19.44 -2.41
C GLY A 334 -6.58 -18.43 -1.33
N ASP A 335 -5.71 -18.84 -0.43
CA ASP A 335 -5.19 -17.98 0.64
C ASP A 335 -4.36 -16.82 0.08
N ALA A 336 -3.50 -17.08 -0.90
CA ALA A 336 -2.70 -16.05 -1.57
C ALA A 336 -3.60 -15.03 -2.30
N PHE A 337 -4.65 -15.49 -2.98
CA PHE A 337 -5.59 -14.61 -3.66
C PHE A 337 -6.45 -13.79 -2.72
N ASN A 338 -7.01 -14.41 -1.69
CA ASN A 338 -7.77 -13.68 -0.66
C ASN A 338 -6.89 -12.59 -0.03
N THR A 339 -5.65 -12.90 0.25
CA THR A 339 -4.72 -11.96 0.86
C THR A 339 -4.36 -10.80 -0.08
N VAL A 340 -4.14 -11.07 -1.38
CA VAL A 340 -3.93 -10.02 -2.40
C VAL A 340 -5.19 -9.16 -2.53
N VAL A 341 -6.38 -9.77 -2.58
CA VAL A 341 -7.65 -9.06 -2.70
C VAL A 341 -7.95 -8.23 -1.45
N GLU A 342 -7.68 -8.74 -0.25
CA GLU A 342 -7.81 -7.97 0.99
C GLU A 342 -6.89 -6.76 1.03
N GLN A 343 -5.69 -6.85 0.47
CA GLN A 343 -4.74 -5.74 0.42
C GLN A 343 -5.06 -4.66 -0.62
N LEU A 344 -5.87 -5.00 -1.63
CA LEU A 344 -6.20 -4.10 -2.73
C LEU A 344 -7.11 -2.94 -2.36
N GLY A 345 -7.36 -2.65 -1.14
CA GLY A 345 -8.28 -1.59 -0.83
C GLY A 345 -8.32 -1.08 0.59
N HIS A 346 -7.41 -1.49 1.45
CA HIS A 346 -7.38 -0.99 2.83
C HIS A 346 -6.11 -0.19 3.10
N THR A 347 -6.02 1.00 2.50
CA THR A 347 -5.08 2.01 3.02
C THR A 347 -5.64 2.66 4.28
N HIS A 348 -6.97 2.87 4.31
CA HIS A 348 -7.63 3.53 5.41
C HIS A 348 -9.02 2.92 5.64
N ASP A 349 -9.35 2.53 6.86
CA ASP A 349 -10.60 1.84 7.18
C ASP A 349 -11.80 2.81 7.20
N GLY A 350 -12.88 2.48 6.48
CA GLY A 350 -14.22 3.03 6.69
C GLY A 350 -14.50 4.46 6.20
N GLY A 351 -14.11 4.82 4.97
CA GLY A 351 -14.28 6.16 4.38
C GLY A 351 -15.66 6.81 4.58
N GLU A 352 -16.76 6.05 4.55
CA GLU A 352 -18.10 6.61 4.74
C GLU A 352 -18.30 7.19 6.15
N LYS A 353 -17.90 6.46 7.19
CA LYS A 353 -18.05 6.91 8.58
C LYS A 353 -17.07 8.01 8.97
N ARG A 354 -15.92 8.11 8.31
CA ARG A 354 -14.91 9.15 8.59
C ARG A 354 -15.43 10.55 8.27
N VAL A 355 -16.18 10.72 7.17
CA VAL A 355 -16.81 12.00 6.81
C VAL A 355 -17.77 12.47 7.89
N ASP A 356 -18.63 11.57 8.38
CA ASP A 356 -19.61 11.88 9.42
C ASP A 356 -18.95 12.22 10.77
N GLU A 357 -17.96 11.42 11.18
CA GLU A 357 -17.21 11.63 12.43
C GLU A 357 -16.40 12.95 12.39
N ALA A 358 -15.80 13.29 11.24
CA ALA A 358 -15.13 14.56 11.05
C ALA A 358 -16.11 15.76 11.20
N GLN A 359 -17.32 15.64 10.64
CA GLN A 359 -18.35 16.66 10.76
C GLN A 359 -18.79 16.83 12.24
N ILE A 360 -19.05 15.73 12.94
CA ILE A 360 -19.43 15.74 14.37
C ILE A 360 -18.33 16.39 15.21
N TYR A 361 -17.07 16.07 14.92
CA TYR A 361 -15.92 16.65 15.62
C TYR A 361 -15.82 18.17 15.41
N VAL A 362 -15.96 18.62 14.18
CA VAL A 362 -15.90 20.06 13.86
C VAL A 362 -17.04 20.82 14.54
N GLU A 363 -18.26 20.29 14.54
CA GLU A 363 -19.40 20.92 15.20
C GLU A 363 -19.22 21.03 16.72
N ALA A 364 -18.55 20.04 17.34
CA ALA A 364 -18.31 20.02 18.77
C ALA A 364 -17.13 20.92 19.20
N VAL A 365 -16.05 20.94 18.43
CA VAL A 365 -14.79 21.59 18.82
C VAL A 365 -14.64 22.98 18.21
N TYR A 366 -15.22 23.21 17.03
CA TYR A 366 -15.13 24.45 16.25
C TYR A 366 -16.52 24.99 15.85
N PRO A 367 -17.44 25.23 16.80
CA PRO A 367 -18.83 25.63 16.49
C PRO A 367 -18.92 26.95 15.70
N ASP A 368 -17.94 27.84 15.89
CA ASP A 368 -17.90 29.14 15.23
C ASP A 368 -17.04 29.14 13.95
N LEU A 369 -16.80 27.96 13.37
CA LEU A 369 -15.95 27.84 12.18
C LEU A 369 -16.53 28.60 11.00
N VAL A 370 -15.82 29.66 10.59
CA VAL A 370 -16.23 30.47 9.44
C VAL A 370 -15.84 29.78 8.14
N LYS A 371 -16.77 29.74 7.18
CA LYS A 371 -16.50 29.20 5.85
C LYS A 371 -15.45 30.08 5.14
N GLN A 372 -14.30 29.47 4.85
CA GLN A 372 -13.19 30.13 4.17
C GLN A 372 -13.23 29.82 2.65
N GLN A 373 -12.61 30.70 1.87
CA GLN A 373 -12.38 30.43 0.44
C GLN A 373 -11.24 29.42 0.29
N ALA A 374 -11.29 28.63 -0.78
CA ALA A 374 -10.23 27.66 -1.08
C ALA A 374 -8.92 28.35 -1.46
N ASN A 375 -7.80 27.84 -0.94
CA ASN A 375 -6.44 28.23 -1.36
C ASN A 375 -6.07 27.53 -2.69
N ALA A 376 -6.78 27.87 -3.76
CA ALA A 376 -6.60 27.22 -5.05
C ALA A 376 -5.51 27.88 -5.92
N ALA A 377 -5.32 29.19 -5.80
CA ALA A 377 -4.50 29.95 -6.76
C ALA A 377 -3.02 29.52 -6.77
N THR A 378 -2.38 29.36 -5.60
CA THR A 378 -0.99 28.91 -5.50
C THR A 378 -0.85 27.47 -5.98
N TYR A 379 -1.75 26.59 -5.57
CA TYR A 379 -1.79 25.20 -6.02
C TYR A 379 -1.88 25.13 -7.55
N GLN A 380 -2.86 25.80 -8.14
CA GLN A 380 -3.07 25.82 -9.59
C GLN A 380 -1.85 26.35 -10.34
N LYS A 381 -1.18 27.39 -9.82
CA LYS A 381 0.06 27.93 -10.41
C LYS A 381 1.17 26.87 -10.45
N VAL A 382 1.35 26.10 -9.38
CA VAL A 382 2.36 25.02 -9.31
C VAL A 382 2.00 23.88 -10.25
N MET A 383 0.72 23.47 -10.28
CA MET A 383 0.23 22.41 -11.18
C MET A 383 0.29 22.84 -12.67
N ALA A 384 0.10 24.10 -12.97
CA ALA A 384 0.19 24.65 -14.33
C ALA A 384 1.63 24.90 -14.80
N ALA A 385 2.62 24.85 -13.90
CA ALA A 385 4.04 25.00 -14.28
C ALA A 385 4.42 23.96 -15.35
N PRO A 386 5.08 24.35 -16.48
CA PRO A 386 5.24 23.49 -17.64
C PRO A 386 5.94 22.14 -17.36
N ALA A 387 6.90 22.12 -16.44
CA ALA A 387 7.58 20.88 -16.05
C ALA A 387 6.65 19.96 -15.27
N THR A 388 5.98 20.48 -14.24
CA THR A 388 5.03 19.75 -13.39
C THR A 388 3.87 19.22 -14.22
N SER A 389 3.18 20.10 -14.97
CA SER A 389 2.01 19.75 -15.77
C SER A 389 2.31 18.65 -16.79
N ARG A 390 3.42 18.77 -17.55
CA ARG A 390 3.78 17.76 -18.56
C ARG A 390 4.12 16.40 -17.91
N THR A 391 4.82 16.42 -16.79
CA THR A 391 5.18 15.18 -16.06
C THR A 391 3.95 14.50 -15.48
N LEU A 392 3.05 15.25 -14.80
CA LEU A 392 1.82 14.68 -14.25
C LEU A 392 0.89 14.15 -15.34
N LYS A 393 0.76 14.87 -16.47
CA LYS A 393 -0.01 14.39 -17.62
C LYS A 393 0.55 13.08 -18.19
N ALA A 394 1.88 12.98 -18.29
CA ALA A 394 2.52 11.74 -18.75
C ALA A 394 2.32 10.58 -17.76
N TYR A 395 2.36 10.84 -16.44
CA TYR A 395 2.03 9.81 -15.46
C TYR A 395 0.56 9.41 -15.46
N LYS A 396 -0.37 10.36 -15.69
CA LYS A 396 -1.79 10.01 -15.87
C LYS A 396 -1.97 9.03 -17.03
N GLN A 397 -1.33 9.27 -18.18
CA GLN A 397 -1.35 8.33 -19.31
C GLN A 397 -0.69 6.98 -18.96
N THR A 398 0.35 7.02 -18.13
CA THR A 398 1.00 5.81 -17.60
C THR A 398 0.06 4.98 -16.74
N PHE A 399 -0.74 5.61 -15.87
CA PHE A 399 -1.76 4.93 -15.05
C PHE A 399 -2.91 4.37 -15.90
N GLU A 400 -3.35 5.11 -16.92
CA GLU A 400 -4.34 4.61 -17.89
C GLU A 400 -3.82 3.37 -18.63
N ALA A 401 -2.54 3.37 -19.03
CA ALA A 401 -1.91 2.21 -19.64
C ALA A 401 -1.80 1.04 -18.66
N MET A 402 -1.51 1.28 -17.39
CA MET A 402 -1.48 0.24 -16.35
C MET A 402 -2.87 -0.43 -16.21
N THR A 403 -3.93 0.35 -16.13
CA THR A 403 -5.32 -0.16 -16.11
C THR A 403 -5.68 -0.95 -17.37
N ALA A 404 -5.20 -0.51 -18.54
CA ALA A 404 -5.40 -1.23 -19.79
C ALA A 404 -4.66 -2.59 -19.80
N ILE A 405 -3.45 -2.66 -19.24
CA ILE A 405 -2.70 -3.92 -19.09
C ILE A 405 -3.43 -4.85 -18.13
N GLU A 406 -3.91 -4.36 -17.00
CA GLU A 406 -4.71 -5.14 -16.04
C GLU A 406 -5.98 -5.74 -16.68
N SER A 407 -6.54 -5.03 -17.67
CA SER A 407 -7.67 -5.49 -18.48
C SER A 407 -7.26 -6.31 -19.72
N LEU A 408 -5.98 -6.71 -19.82
CA LEU A 408 -5.40 -7.44 -20.96
C LEU A 408 -5.50 -6.70 -22.30
N SER A 409 -5.75 -5.40 -22.27
CA SER A 409 -5.89 -4.53 -23.45
C SER A 409 -4.52 -3.99 -23.90
N TYR A 410 -3.57 -4.90 -24.18
CA TYR A 410 -2.17 -4.58 -24.44
C TYR A 410 -1.93 -3.58 -25.57
N THR A 411 -2.71 -3.69 -26.65
CA THR A 411 -2.61 -2.74 -27.78
C THR A 411 -3.00 -1.33 -27.36
N THR A 412 -4.01 -1.19 -26.53
CA THR A 412 -4.46 0.10 -25.99
C THR A 412 -3.36 0.65 -25.07
N ALA A 413 -2.82 -0.16 -24.17
CA ALA A 413 -1.73 0.23 -23.28
C ALA A 413 -0.50 0.72 -24.06
N ALA A 414 -0.05 -0.05 -25.06
CA ALA A 414 1.10 0.33 -25.90
C ALA A 414 0.86 1.69 -26.59
N LYS A 415 -0.31 1.89 -27.20
CA LYS A 415 -0.68 3.17 -27.83
C LYS A 415 -0.68 4.35 -26.84
N SER A 416 -1.16 4.15 -25.62
CA SER A 416 -1.15 5.19 -24.58
C SER A 416 0.27 5.55 -24.13
N LEU A 417 1.19 4.58 -24.16
CA LEU A 417 2.59 4.77 -23.75
C LEU A 417 3.49 5.35 -24.87
N GLU A 418 3.14 5.21 -26.14
CA GLU A 418 3.94 5.74 -27.25
C GLU A 418 4.30 7.23 -27.08
N PRO A 419 3.35 8.15 -26.82
CA PRO A 419 3.68 9.57 -26.63
C PRO A 419 4.47 9.81 -25.34
N VAL A 420 4.26 9.00 -24.30
CA VAL A 420 4.96 9.07 -23.01
C VAL A 420 6.44 8.69 -23.15
N LEU A 421 6.75 7.76 -24.04
CA LEU A 421 8.09 7.23 -24.31
C LEU A 421 8.77 7.84 -25.54
N ALA A 422 8.17 8.85 -26.17
CA ALA A 422 8.77 9.61 -27.26
C ALA A 422 10.09 10.24 -26.78
N ARG A 423 11.08 10.37 -27.69
CA ARG A 423 12.47 10.77 -27.38
C ARG A 423 12.64 11.97 -26.44
N ASN A 424 11.76 12.95 -26.50
CA ASN A 424 11.83 14.19 -25.73
C ASN A 424 10.69 14.32 -24.70
N ALA A 425 9.97 13.22 -24.43
CA ALA A 425 8.92 13.25 -23.43
C ALA A 425 9.52 13.31 -22.01
N PRO A 426 8.84 13.97 -21.06
CA PRO A 426 9.41 14.27 -19.73
C PRO A 426 9.78 13.04 -18.92
N ILE A 427 9.10 11.92 -19.14
CA ILE A 427 9.36 10.67 -18.40
C ILE A 427 9.79 9.50 -19.29
N ALA A 428 10.28 9.79 -20.50
CA ALA A 428 10.69 8.76 -21.46
C ALA A 428 11.77 7.80 -20.93
N THR A 429 12.59 8.26 -19.99
CA THR A 429 13.66 7.48 -19.34
C THR A 429 13.26 6.91 -17.98
N HIS A 430 12.05 7.17 -17.49
CA HIS A 430 11.62 6.67 -16.19
C HIS A 430 11.34 5.16 -16.23
N ALA A 431 11.55 4.48 -15.10
CA ALA A 431 11.43 3.03 -15.03
C ALA A 431 10.03 2.53 -15.36
N VAL A 432 8.99 3.13 -14.75
CA VAL A 432 7.62 2.63 -14.82
C VAL A 432 7.02 2.62 -16.22
N PRO A 433 7.02 3.72 -17.00
CA PRO A 433 6.45 3.69 -18.35
C PRO A 433 7.21 2.73 -19.29
N ASN A 434 8.54 2.61 -19.14
CA ASN A 434 9.32 1.62 -19.89
C ASN A 434 8.95 0.19 -19.49
N PHE A 435 8.80 -0.08 -18.20
CA PHE A 435 8.34 -1.37 -17.69
C PHE A 435 6.95 -1.73 -18.21
N LEU A 436 5.99 -0.79 -18.19
CA LEU A 436 4.63 -1.05 -18.69
C LEU A 436 4.61 -1.28 -20.21
N MET A 437 5.46 -0.59 -20.98
CA MET A 437 5.61 -0.89 -22.41
C MET A 437 6.17 -2.30 -22.62
N TYR A 438 7.12 -2.74 -21.78
CA TYR A 438 7.59 -4.13 -21.81
C TYR A 438 6.43 -5.10 -21.59
N GLU A 439 5.60 -4.90 -20.56
CA GLU A 439 4.44 -5.77 -20.26
C GLU A 439 3.42 -5.78 -21.42
N ALA A 440 3.11 -4.60 -21.97
CA ALA A 440 2.20 -4.50 -23.11
C ALA A 440 2.71 -5.28 -24.32
N LEU A 441 3.98 -5.11 -24.68
CA LEU A 441 4.60 -5.80 -25.83
C LEU A 441 4.73 -7.31 -25.59
N LYS A 442 5.01 -7.73 -24.35
CA LYS A 442 4.99 -9.15 -23.95
C LYS A 442 3.61 -9.76 -24.15
N GLY A 443 2.56 -9.09 -23.70
CA GLY A 443 1.18 -9.51 -23.92
C GLY A 443 0.81 -9.61 -25.40
N MET A 444 1.42 -8.78 -26.25
CA MET A 444 1.31 -8.81 -27.72
C MET A 444 2.23 -9.85 -28.39
N LYS A 445 3.01 -10.64 -27.63
CA LYS A 445 4.01 -11.62 -28.11
C LYS A 445 5.13 -10.98 -28.96
N ARG A 446 5.49 -9.72 -28.66
CA ARG A 446 6.58 -8.96 -29.31
C ARG A 446 7.82 -8.93 -28.40
N ASP A 447 8.31 -10.11 -28.00
CA ASP A 447 9.33 -10.27 -26.96
C ASP A 447 10.63 -9.50 -27.21
N LYS A 448 11.12 -9.50 -28.47
CA LYS A 448 12.37 -8.79 -28.81
C LYS A 448 12.25 -7.28 -28.61
N GLU A 449 11.10 -6.71 -28.95
CA GLU A 449 10.83 -5.30 -28.77
C GLU A 449 10.58 -4.97 -27.31
N ALA A 450 9.88 -5.84 -26.58
CA ALA A 450 9.66 -5.71 -25.15
C ALA A 450 10.99 -5.56 -24.40
N MET A 451 11.98 -6.40 -24.68
CA MET A 451 13.29 -6.35 -24.02
C MET A 451 14.04 -5.02 -24.21
N VAL A 452 13.79 -4.29 -25.31
CA VAL A 452 14.37 -2.95 -25.49
C VAL A 452 13.90 -2.00 -24.40
N TYR A 453 12.60 -2.04 -24.05
CA TYR A 453 12.04 -1.18 -23.03
C TYR A 453 12.41 -1.64 -21.61
N LEU A 454 12.46 -2.94 -21.36
CA LEU A 454 12.96 -3.45 -20.08
C LEU A 454 14.40 -3.00 -19.82
N ASN A 455 15.28 -3.07 -20.82
CA ASN A 455 16.65 -2.59 -20.69
C ASN A 455 16.72 -1.07 -20.44
N ARG A 456 15.86 -0.25 -21.07
CA ARG A 456 15.79 1.19 -20.80
C ARG A 456 15.39 1.50 -19.36
N SER A 457 14.58 0.66 -18.72
CA SER A 457 14.15 0.88 -17.34
C SER A 457 15.29 0.76 -16.33
N PHE A 458 16.39 0.07 -16.65
CA PHE A 458 17.58 -0.02 -15.79
C PHE A 458 18.33 1.31 -15.67
N ASP A 459 18.26 2.15 -16.71
CA ASP A 459 18.95 3.43 -16.78
C ASP A 459 18.10 4.61 -16.30
N ALA A 460 16.96 4.31 -15.68
CA ALA A 460 16.06 5.33 -15.14
C ALA A 460 16.78 6.26 -14.14
N PRO A 461 16.47 7.57 -14.09
CA PRO A 461 17.07 8.51 -13.13
C PRO A 461 16.92 8.05 -11.69
N GLU A 462 15.72 7.61 -11.33
CA GLU A 462 15.44 6.90 -10.07
C GLU A 462 15.33 5.40 -10.37
N PRO A 463 16.19 4.56 -9.78
CA PRO A 463 16.14 3.12 -10.03
C PRO A 463 14.90 2.50 -9.40
N ALA A 464 14.33 1.49 -10.07
CA ALA A 464 13.29 0.62 -9.54
C ALA A 464 13.80 -0.84 -9.55
N TRP A 465 13.49 -1.60 -8.52
CA TRP A 465 13.94 -3.00 -8.42
C TRP A 465 13.22 -3.94 -9.37
N LYS A 466 11.92 -3.73 -9.56
CA LYS A 466 11.06 -4.62 -10.35
C LYS A 466 11.59 -4.98 -11.76
N PRO A 467 12.13 -4.04 -12.54
CA PRO A 467 12.74 -4.36 -13.82
C PRO A 467 13.87 -5.40 -13.73
N PHE A 468 14.70 -5.35 -12.69
CA PHE A 468 15.79 -6.31 -12.49
C PHE A 468 15.28 -7.72 -12.19
N ASP A 469 14.21 -7.84 -11.40
CA ASP A 469 13.56 -9.12 -11.14
C ASP A 469 13.05 -9.78 -12.41
N LEU A 470 12.35 -9.01 -13.25
CA LEU A 470 11.80 -9.52 -14.50
C LEU A 470 12.89 -9.91 -15.51
N ALA A 471 13.96 -9.11 -15.58
CA ALA A 471 15.10 -9.46 -16.43
C ALA A 471 15.79 -10.73 -15.96
N ALA A 472 15.93 -10.94 -14.65
CA ALA A 472 16.49 -12.15 -14.09
C ALA A 472 15.64 -13.39 -14.44
N ASP A 473 14.32 -13.29 -14.36
CA ASP A 473 13.39 -14.36 -14.73
C ASP A 473 13.47 -14.67 -16.23
N TYR A 474 13.57 -13.65 -17.07
CA TYR A 474 13.79 -13.84 -18.51
C TYR A 474 15.14 -14.51 -18.80
N TYR A 475 16.24 -14.00 -18.22
CA TYR A 475 17.58 -14.52 -18.47
C TYR A 475 17.78 -15.92 -17.88
N LYS A 476 17.09 -16.29 -16.81
CA LYS A 476 17.11 -17.66 -16.26
C LYS A 476 16.79 -18.71 -17.34
N GLN A 477 15.89 -18.37 -18.28
CA GLN A 477 15.47 -19.26 -19.36
C GLN A 477 16.25 -19.04 -20.65
N ALA A 478 16.55 -17.77 -20.98
CA ALA A 478 17.13 -17.41 -22.28
C ALA A 478 18.66 -17.43 -22.30
N ASP A 479 19.32 -16.92 -21.24
CA ASP A 479 20.77 -16.81 -21.15
C ASP A 479 21.22 -16.60 -19.69
N PRO A 480 21.33 -17.67 -18.88
CA PRO A 480 21.69 -17.57 -17.46
C PRO A 480 23.04 -16.88 -17.19
N SER A 481 23.94 -16.82 -18.18
CA SER A 481 25.24 -16.16 -18.01
C SER A 481 25.14 -14.64 -17.78
N LYS A 482 24.01 -14.03 -18.17
CA LYS A 482 23.75 -12.58 -17.98
C LYS A 482 23.31 -12.20 -16.57
N ILE A 483 22.89 -13.16 -15.76
CA ILE A 483 22.30 -12.88 -14.45
C ILE A 483 23.33 -12.24 -13.51
N SER A 484 24.58 -12.70 -13.52
CA SER A 484 25.63 -12.11 -12.67
C SER A 484 25.88 -10.66 -13.02
N ALA A 485 25.98 -10.33 -14.31
CA ALA A 485 26.15 -8.95 -14.78
C ALA A 485 24.93 -8.06 -14.42
N LEU A 486 23.72 -8.60 -14.54
CA LEU A 486 22.49 -7.91 -14.16
C LEU A 486 22.49 -7.54 -12.67
N GLY A 487 22.88 -8.48 -11.79
CA GLY A 487 22.95 -8.21 -10.35
C GLY A 487 24.02 -7.17 -9.99
N GLN A 488 25.16 -7.19 -10.68
CA GLN A 488 26.19 -6.16 -10.52
C GLN A 488 25.70 -4.79 -11.00
N GLN A 489 24.97 -4.73 -12.10
CA GLN A 489 24.35 -3.51 -12.59
C GLN A 489 23.35 -2.98 -11.56
N ALA A 490 22.48 -3.83 -11.00
CA ALA A 490 21.54 -3.45 -9.95
C ALA A 490 22.29 -2.88 -8.74
N LEU A 491 23.32 -3.56 -8.24
CA LEU A 491 24.12 -3.10 -7.10
C LEU A 491 24.69 -1.69 -7.32
N MET A 492 25.21 -1.40 -8.52
CA MET A 492 25.72 -0.07 -8.87
C MET A 492 24.58 0.97 -8.97
N ARG A 493 23.44 0.62 -9.58
CA ARG A 493 22.30 1.53 -9.74
C ARG A 493 21.71 1.95 -8.40
N PHE A 494 21.66 1.05 -7.43
CA PHE A 494 21.24 1.34 -6.06
C PHE A 494 22.39 1.83 -5.16
N GLN A 495 23.53 2.25 -5.75
CA GLN A 495 24.67 2.86 -5.05
C GLN A 495 25.19 2.00 -3.89
N GLN A 496 25.09 0.67 -4.03
CA GLN A 496 25.48 -0.32 -3.04
C GLN A 496 24.78 -0.12 -1.67
N ALA A 497 23.59 0.50 -1.67
CA ALA A 497 22.82 0.70 -0.44
C ALA A 497 22.59 -0.65 0.28
N PRO A 498 22.76 -0.69 1.62
CA PRO A 498 22.59 -1.92 2.38
C PRO A 498 21.24 -2.63 2.14
N ALA A 499 20.17 -1.87 1.90
CA ALA A 499 18.84 -2.38 1.64
C ALA A 499 18.73 -3.25 0.36
N VAL A 500 19.66 -3.12 -0.61
CA VAL A 500 19.62 -3.88 -1.87
C VAL A 500 20.08 -5.34 -1.72
N TYR A 501 20.88 -5.63 -0.68
CA TYR A 501 21.49 -6.96 -0.53
C TYR A 501 20.48 -8.10 -0.37
N PRO A 502 19.41 -8.00 0.45
CA PRO A 502 18.38 -9.05 0.50
C PRO A 502 17.77 -9.35 -0.87
N SER A 503 17.48 -8.31 -1.64
CA SER A 503 16.92 -8.46 -2.99
C SER A 503 17.91 -9.14 -3.96
N LEU A 504 19.20 -8.79 -3.90
CA LEU A 504 20.24 -9.45 -4.69
C LEU A 504 20.43 -10.92 -4.31
N VAL A 505 20.48 -11.22 -3.00
CA VAL A 505 20.54 -12.60 -2.50
C VAL A 505 19.36 -13.41 -3.03
N GLY A 506 18.13 -12.86 -2.96
CA GLY A 506 16.93 -13.50 -3.47
C GLY A 506 16.96 -13.69 -4.99
N LEU A 507 17.41 -12.69 -5.74
CA LEU A 507 17.57 -12.78 -7.19
C LEU A 507 18.50 -13.94 -7.59
N TYR A 508 19.67 -14.02 -6.96
CA TYR A 508 20.63 -15.09 -7.26
C TYR A 508 20.15 -16.46 -6.78
N ALA A 509 19.47 -16.55 -5.62
CA ALA A 509 18.93 -17.79 -5.10
C ALA A 509 17.89 -18.40 -6.06
N ARG A 510 16.85 -17.63 -6.46
CA ARG A 510 15.78 -18.12 -7.35
C ARG A 510 16.24 -18.38 -8.78
N THR A 511 17.34 -17.77 -9.21
CA THR A 511 17.91 -18.01 -10.54
C THR A 511 18.99 -19.09 -10.56
N GLY A 512 19.31 -19.73 -9.41
CA GLY A 512 20.28 -20.81 -9.31
C GLY A 512 21.74 -20.38 -9.37
N GLN A 513 22.04 -19.09 -9.17
CA GLN A 513 23.41 -18.53 -9.16
C GLN A 513 24.05 -18.70 -7.77
N THR A 514 24.35 -19.93 -7.39
CA THR A 514 24.74 -20.31 -6.01
C THR A 514 25.97 -19.55 -5.52
N GLU A 515 27.02 -19.40 -6.32
CA GLU A 515 28.26 -18.70 -5.94
C GLU A 515 28.01 -17.22 -5.69
N ALA A 516 27.31 -16.53 -6.61
CA ALA A 516 26.96 -15.13 -6.47
C ALA A 516 26.03 -14.90 -5.27
N MET A 517 25.08 -15.80 -5.03
CA MET A 517 24.20 -15.78 -3.87
C MET A 517 25.01 -15.87 -2.58
N GLN A 518 25.93 -16.84 -2.45
CA GLN A 518 26.76 -17.02 -1.27
C GLN A 518 27.67 -15.79 -1.02
N GLN A 519 28.23 -15.21 -2.08
CA GLN A 519 29.04 -14.01 -2.00
C GLN A 519 28.22 -12.83 -1.43
N MET A 520 27.04 -12.55 -2.00
CA MET A 520 26.19 -11.46 -1.53
C MET A 520 25.65 -11.70 -0.12
N LEU A 521 25.29 -12.96 0.19
CA LEU A 521 24.90 -13.35 1.54
C LEU A 521 26.02 -13.09 2.54
N SER A 522 27.26 -13.44 2.22
CA SER A 522 28.42 -13.22 3.08
C SER A 522 28.64 -11.73 3.35
N VAL A 523 28.58 -10.89 2.31
CA VAL A 523 28.67 -9.44 2.47
C VAL A 523 27.55 -8.90 3.36
N CYS A 524 26.32 -9.31 3.12
CA CYS A 524 25.17 -8.92 3.92
C CYS A 524 25.34 -9.32 5.40
N MET A 525 25.75 -10.55 5.66
CA MET A 525 25.93 -11.07 7.00
C MET A 525 27.05 -10.38 7.79
N LEU A 526 28.12 -9.98 7.13
CA LEU A 526 29.29 -9.36 7.77
C LEU A 526 29.14 -7.84 7.90
N SER A 527 28.67 -7.17 6.85
CA SER A 527 28.71 -5.71 6.74
C SER A 527 27.37 -5.02 7.01
N HIS A 528 26.23 -5.75 6.90
CA HIS A 528 24.88 -5.17 6.99
C HIS A 528 24.03 -5.87 8.06
N VAL A 529 24.44 -5.70 9.32
CA VAL A 529 23.85 -6.40 10.49
C VAL A 529 22.32 -6.28 10.55
N GLN A 530 21.80 -5.12 10.21
CA GLN A 530 20.37 -4.80 10.21
C GLN A 530 19.55 -5.59 9.17
N TYR A 531 20.19 -6.18 8.15
CA TYR A 531 19.54 -6.97 7.09
C TYR A 531 19.86 -8.46 7.14
N ARG A 532 20.55 -8.94 8.18
CA ARG A 532 21.00 -10.34 8.28
C ARG A 532 19.86 -11.34 8.14
N ASP A 533 18.77 -11.11 8.83
CA ASP A 533 17.64 -12.05 8.82
C ASP A 533 16.90 -12.02 7.48
N ASP A 534 16.80 -10.86 6.84
CA ASP A 534 16.19 -10.73 5.51
C ASP A 534 17.07 -11.41 4.46
N CYS A 535 18.39 -11.27 4.53
CA CYS A 535 19.31 -11.99 3.64
C CYS A 535 19.26 -13.51 3.84
N LYS A 536 19.15 -14.00 5.08
CA LYS A 536 18.97 -15.44 5.35
C LYS A 536 17.68 -15.97 4.77
N LYS A 537 16.57 -15.24 4.92
CA LYS A 537 15.27 -15.59 4.33
C LYS A 537 15.35 -15.61 2.82
N ALA A 538 15.95 -14.57 2.22
CA ALA A 538 16.12 -14.45 0.77
C ALA A 538 16.96 -15.60 0.18
N ALA A 539 17.98 -16.08 0.89
CA ALA A 539 18.81 -17.20 0.46
C ALA A 539 18.07 -18.55 0.39
N GLN A 540 16.90 -18.66 1.05
CA GLN A 540 16.06 -19.88 1.04
C GLN A 540 15.06 -19.91 -0.13
N LEU A 541 14.95 -18.83 -0.90
CA LEU A 541 14.10 -18.77 -2.08
C LEU A 541 14.70 -19.68 -3.18
N LYS A 542 13.90 -20.66 -3.65
CA LYS A 542 14.29 -21.60 -4.72
C LYS A 542 13.40 -21.42 -5.94
#